data_f1f3278a44b8b8370339faaf1dfae764
#
_entry.id   f1f3278a44b8b8370339faaf1dfae764
#
_cell.length_a   1.000
_cell.length_b   1.000
_cell.length_c   1.000
_cell.angle_alpha   90.00
_cell.angle_beta   90.00
_cell.angle_gamma   90.00
#
_symmetry.space_group_name_H-M   'P 1'
#
loop_
_entity.id
_entity.type
_entity.pdbx_description
1 polymer ?
#
loop_
_entity_poly.entity_id
_entity_poly.type
_entity_poly.pdbx_seq_one_letter_code
_entity_poly.pdbx_strand_id
1 'polypeptide(L)'
;MRHARVLACTLALLHGLTAQAATDSCVANPDIDQAELDALAARARQGDLCSSLAVARYADSGERYMTARFYYLLAASQGDTSSDQRLLELYRQSENLVQQALYEKWLADAAERGLVEVQAELGRYLLAWKSSSQDRIGAMFWLETAAKQGHLEAQYLLSEQYRSDLVEESDLDAVGGDDLALHYARDNAKAAQWLCKAAQGGLPQAQYALAEAYSFGHIVPLDQDQNRLWLEKAAASGHPDATAQLDDHAEPWYVRAENWATRALIRAEASCPEAASGVTP
;
A
#
# COMPACT_ATOMS: atom_id res chain seq x y z
N MET A 1 -19.67 -30.66 12.72
CA MET A 1 -19.41 -29.20 12.65
C MET A 1 -18.37 -28.76 11.60
N ARG A 2 -17.55 -29.66 11.00
CA ARG A 2 -16.59 -29.30 9.94
C ARG A 2 -17.20 -29.09 8.55
N HIS A 3 -18.33 -29.73 8.24
CA HIS A 3 -18.97 -29.60 6.91
C HIS A 3 -19.81 -28.33 6.72
N ALA A 4 -20.25 -27.67 7.80
CA ALA A 4 -21.01 -26.42 7.72
C ALA A 4 -20.13 -25.22 7.36
N ARG A 5 -18.82 -25.24 7.71
CA ARG A 5 -17.88 -24.17 7.38
C ARG A 5 -17.40 -24.18 5.92
N VAL A 6 -17.31 -25.35 5.31
CA VAL A 6 -16.92 -25.48 3.88
C VAL A 6 -18.06 -25.00 2.97
N LEU A 7 -19.31 -25.28 3.32
CA LEU A 7 -20.47 -24.79 2.58
C LEU A 7 -20.65 -23.26 2.67
N ALA A 8 -20.28 -22.65 3.80
CA ALA A 8 -20.34 -21.21 3.95
C ALA A 8 -19.29 -20.49 3.08
N CYS A 9 -18.07 -21.02 2.97
CA CYS A 9 -17.03 -20.45 2.10
C CYS A 9 -17.36 -20.59 0.59
N THR A 10 -17.97 -21.71 0.17
CA THR A 10 -18.36 -21.88 -1.25
C THR A 10 -19.57 -21.02 -1.63
N LEU A 11 -20.50 -20.76 -0.70
CA LEU A 11 -21.59 -19.83 -0.92
C LEU A 11 -21.10 -18.38 -0.99
N ALA A 12 -20.11 -17.99 -0.18
CA ALA A 12 -19.53 -16.65 -0.22
C ALA A 12 -18.83 -16.35 -1.56
N LEU A 13 -18.13 -17.32 -2.13
CA LEU A 13 -17.47 -17.21 -3.46
C LEU A 13 -18.51 -17.11 -4.60
N LEU A 14 -19.62 -17.84 -4.51
CA LEU A 14 -20.70 -17.74 -5.50
C LEU A 14 -21.46 -16.39 -5.40
N HIS A 15 -21.61 -15.82 -4.20
CA HIS A 15 -22.23 -14.51 -4.02
C HIS A 15 -21.32 -13.37 -4.48
N GLY A 16 -20.01 -13.50 -4.34
CA GLY A 16 -19.05 -12.52 -4.86
C GLY A 16 -19.09 -12.41 -6.39
N LEU A 17 -19.13 -13.55 -7.10
CA LEU A 17 -19.24 -13.58 -8.56
C LEU A 17 -20.59 -13.06 -9.07
N THR A 18 -21.69 -13.29 -8.34
CA THR A 18 -23.01 -12.78 -8.71
C THR A 18 -23.17 -11.30 -8.38
N ALA A 19 -22.53 -10.80 -7.31
CA ALA A 19 -22.54 -9.37 -6.97
C ALA A 19 -21.78 -8.54 -8.00
N GLN A 20 -20.58 -8.97 -8.42
CA GLN A 20 -19.80 -8.29 -9.45
C GLN A 20 -20.54 -8.23 -10.79
N ALA A 21 -21.13 -9.33 -11.25
CA ALA A 21 -21.92 -9.36 -12.47
C ALA A 21 -23.20 -8.50 -12.37
N ALA A 22 -23.77 -8.33 -11.18
CA ALA A 22 -24.91 -7.48 -10.94
C ALA A 22 -24.55 -5.98 -10.97
N THR A 23 -23.35 -5.63 -10.47
CA THR A 23 -22.88 -4.23 -10.45
C THR A 23 -22.47 -3.71 -11.83
N ASP A 24 -21.98 -4.58 -12.71
CA ASP A 24 -21.66 -4.23 -14.10
C ASP A 24 -22.92 -3.86 -14.91
N SER A 25 -24.11 -4.33 -14.50
CA SER A 25 -25.40 -3.97 -15.11
C SER A 25 -25.99 -2.67 -14.58
N CYS A 26 -25.44 -2.07 -13.52
CA CYS A 26 -25.87 -0.80 -12.95
C CYS A 26 -25.27 0.38 -13.75
N VAL A 27 -25.65 0.51 -15.02
CA VAL A 27 -25.15 1.57 -15.91
C VAL A 27 -25.87 2.88 -15.58
N ALA A 28 -25.11 3.93 -15.25
CA ALA A 28 -25.64 5.28 -15.21
C ALA A 28 -25.96 5.74 -16.64
N ASN A 29 -27.20 6.13 -16.90
CA ASN A 29 -27.53 6.84 -18.11
C ASN A 29 -26.86 8.23 -18.05
N PRO A 30 -26.03 8.62 -19.01
CA PRO A 30 -25.40 9.94 -19.00
C PRO A 30 -26.38 11.10 -19.11
N ASP A 31 -27.56 10.84 -19.65
CA ASP A 31 -28.64 11.84 -19.92
C ASP A 31 -29.75 11.80 -18.84
N ILE A 32 -29.43 11.49 -17.60
CA ILE A 32 -30.39 11.47 -16.48
C ILE A 32 -30.92 12.88 -16.22
N ASP A 33 -32.25 13.03 -16.21
CA ASP A 33 -32.89 14.26 -15.78
C ASP A 33 -32.90 14.42 -14.25
N GLN A 34 -33.18 15.63 -13.76
CA GLN A 34 -33.13 15.92 -12.33
C GLN A 34 -34.14 15.09 -11.50
N ALA A 35 -35.31 14.80 -12.05
CA ALA A 35 -36.36 14.06 -11.37
C ALA A 35 -35.98 12.57 -11.22
N GLU A 36 -35.37 12.00 -12.26
CA GLU A 36 -34.81 10.64 -12.21
C GLU A 36 -33.63 10.54 -11.23
N LEU A 37 -32.73 11.55 -11.23
CA LEU A 37 -31.63 11.62 -10.28
C LEU A 37 -32.12 11.67 -8.83
N ASP A 38 -33.14 12.46 -8.53
CA ASP A 38 -33.72 12.57 -7.21
C ASP A 38 -34.40 11.25 -6.79
N ALA A 39 -35.05 10.55 -7.71
CA ALA A 39 -35.61 9.23 -7.46
C ALA A 39 -34.54 8.17 -7.19
N LEU A 40 -33.44 8.18 -7.94
CA LEU A 40 -32.28 7.31 -7.70
C LEU A 40 -31.66 7.62 -6.33
N ALA A 41 -31.46 8.90 -6.01
CA ALA A 41 -30.91 9.32 -4.73
C ALA A 41 -31.79 8.89 -3.53
N ALA A 42 -33.11 8.91 -3.69
CA ALA A 42 -34.03 8.42 -2.67
C ALA A 42 -33.92 6.90 -2.48
N ARG A 43 -33.84 6.12 -3.54
CA ARG A 43 -33.67 4.66 -3.47
C ARG A 43 -32.29 4.28 -2.91
N ALA A 44 -31.25 4.99 -3.29
CA ALA A 44 -29.90 4.78 -2.76
C ALA A 44 -29.86 4.92 -1.23
N ARG A 45 -30.53 5.95 -0.68
CA ARG A 45 -30.66 6.14 0.79
C ARG A 45 -31.46 5.03 1.48
N GLN A 46 -32.28 4.28 0.75
CA GLN A 46 -33.00 3.11 1.24
C GLN A 46 -32.21 1.80 1.13
N GLY A 47 -30.96 1.88 0.65
CA GLY A 47 -30.06 0.74 0.55
C GLY A 47 -30.07 0.03 -0.81
N ASP A 48 -30.53 0.69 -1.88
CA ASP A 48 -30.43 0.14 -3.23
C ASP A 48 -29.03 0.40 -3.80
N LEU A 49 -28.24 -0.68 -3.94
CA LEU A 49 -26.88 -0.64 -4.43
C LEU A 49 -26.77 -0.04 -5.86
N CYS A 50 -27.64 -0.49 -6.78
CA CYS A 50 -27.60 0.02 -8.16
C CYS A 50 -27.88 1.51 -8.23
N SER A 51 -28.83 1.99 -7.44
CA SER A 51 -29.11 3.43 -7.36
C SER A 51 -27.95 4.21 -6.74
N SER A 52 -27.29 3.65 -5.72
CA SER A 52 -26.08 4.24 -5.11
C SER A 52 -24.96 4.38 -6.16
N LEU A 53 -24.67 3.33 -6.92
CA LEU A 53 -23.67 3.33 -7.98
C LEU A 53 -24.02 4.28 -9.13
N ALA A 54 -25.30 4.32 -9.55
CA ALA A 54 -25.75 5.21 -10.63
C ALA A 54 -25.55 6.68 -10.26
N VAL A 55 -25.97 7.08 -9.04
CA VAL A 55 -25.77 8.46 -8.57
C VAL A 55 -24.29 8.78 -8.35
N ALA A 56 -23.51 7.84 -7.81
CA ALA A 56 -22.08 8.02 -7.60
C ALA A 56 -21.34 8.28 -8.92
N ARG A 57 -21.55 7.44 -9.93
CA ARG A 57 -20.95 7.57 -11.26
C ARG A 57 -21.37 8.84 -11.99
N TYR A 58 -22.66 9.20 -11.90
CA TYR A 58 -23.16 10.45 -12.46
C TYR A 58 -22.51 11.68 -11.79
N ALA A 59 -22.36 11.66 -10.48
CA ALA A 59 -21.70 12.75 -9.75
C ALA A 59 -20.20 12.82 -10.08
N ASP A 60 -19.55 11.68 -10.22
CA ASP A 60 -18.13 11.55 -10.54
C ASP A 60 -17.83 12.07 -11.95
N SER A 61 -18.62 11.69 -12.96
CA SER A 61 -18.48 12.19 -14.33
C SER A 61 -18.70 13.70 -14.44
N GLY A 62 -19.46 14.29 -13.52
CA GLY A 62 -19.70 15.74 -13.43
C GLY A 62 -18.75 16.46 -12.46
N GLU A 63 -17.64 15.82 -12.05
CA GLU A 63 -16.64 16.36 -11.12
C GLU A 63 -17.21 16.81 -9.76
N ARG A 64 -18.38 16.28 -9.39
CA ARG A 64 -19.03 16.55 -8.10
C ARG A 64 -18.53 15.56 -7.03
N TYR A 65 -17.25 15.59 -6.76
CA TYR A 65 -16.53 14.60 -5.95
C TYR A 65 -17.06 14.40 -4.53
N MET A 66 -17.62 15.45 -3.90
CA MET A 66 -18.24 15.32 -2.58
C MET A 66 -19.49 14.43 -2.62
N THR A 67 -20.33 14.62 -3.64
CA THR A 67 -21.52 13.81 -3.86
C THR A 67 -21.14 12.40 -4.28
N ALA A 68 -20.17 12.25 -5.18
CA ALA A 68 -19.68 10.95 -5.63
C ALA A 68 -19.17 10.11 -4.44
N ARG A 69 -18.33 10.69 -3.56
CA ARG A 69 -17.83 10.01 -2.35
C ARG A 69 -18.96 9.51 -1.45
N PHE A 70 -19.97 10.36 -1.19
CA PHE A 70 -21.09 9.98 -0.34
C PHE A 70 -21.81 8.72 -0.87
N TYR A 71 -22.10 8.67 -2.17
CA TYR A 71 -22.81 7.54 -2.76
C TYR A 71 -21.91 6.32 -2.99
N TYR A 72 -20.62 6.50 -3.23
CA TYR A 72 -19.66 5.39 -3.20
C TYR A 72 -19.48 4.81 -1.80
N LEU A 73 -19.47 5.64 -0.74
CA LEU A 73 -19.49 5.14 0.64
C LEU A 73 -20.74 4.31 0.95
N LEU A 74 -21.90 4.74 0.44
CA LEU A 74 -23.12 3.97 0.55
C LEU A 74 -23.01 2.60 -0.15
N ALA A 75 -22.49 2.56 -1.35
CA ALA A 75 -22.30 1.32 -2.11
C ALA A 75 -21.25 0.41 -1.47
N ALA A 76 -20.13 0.97 -1.01
CA ALA A 76 -19.09 0.23 -0.29
C ALA A 76 -19.60 -0.39 1.02
N SER A 77 -20.46 0.32 1.75
CA SER A 77 -21.11 -0.23 2.97
C SER A 77 -22.03 -1.41 2.67
N GLN A 78 -22.45 -1.59 1.43
CA GLN A 78 -23.23 -2.72 0.94
C GLN A 78 -22.36 -3.84 0.34
N GLY A 79 -21.03 -3.69 0.41
CA GLY A 79 -20.05 -4.70 -0.03
C GLY A 79 -19.57 -4.56 -1.48
N ASP A 80 -19.80 -3.42 -2.13
CA ASP A 80 -19.28 -3.16 -3.47
C ASP A 80 -17.79 -2.77 -3.43
N THR A 81 -16.93 -3.69 -3.85
CA THR A 81 -15.47 -3.50 -3.85
C THR A 81 -14.98 -2.53 -4.93
N SER A 82 -15.74 -2.32 -6.01
CA SER A 82 -15.38 -1.34 -7.04
C SER A 82 -15.50 0.10 -6.51
N SER A 83 -16.48 0.32 -5.62
CA SER A 83 -16.61 1.58 -4.88
C SER A 83 -15.45 1.84 -3.94
N ASP A 84 -14.91 0.82 -3.28
CA ASP A 84 -13.74 0.96 -2.41
C ASP A 84 -12.52 1.45 -3.19
N GLN A 85 -12.25 0.89 -4.37
CA GLN A 85 -11.16 1.33 -5.24
C GLN A 85 -11.33 2.79 -5.69
N ARG A 86 -12.54 3.15 -6.12
CA ARG A 86 -12.81 4.53 -6.56
C ARG A 86 -12.74 5.54 -5.42
N LEU A 87 -13.21 5.17 -4.22
CA LEU A 87 -13.07 5.99 -3.02
C LEU A 87 -11.61 6.27 -2.68
N LEU A 88 -10.75 5.25 -2.77
CA LEU A 88 -9.32 5.42 -2.52
C LEU A 88 -8.70 6.47 -3.45
N GLU A 89 -9.03 6.43 -4.75
CA GLU A 89 -8.58 7.42 -5.73
C GLU A 89 -9.12 8.82 -5.41
N LEU A 90 -10.43 8.95 -5.14
CA LEU A 90 -11.07 10.22 -4.84
C LEU A 90 -10.57 10.87 -3.56
N TYR A 91 -10.17 10.08 -2.56
CA TYR A 91 -9.58 10.61 -1.33
C TYR A 91 -8.12 11.01 -1.50
N ARG A 92 -7.34 10.25 -2.27
CA ARG A 92 -5.95 10.62 -2.61
C ARG A 92 -5.84 11.93 -3.38
N GLN A 93 -6.83 12.26 -4.20
CA GLN A 93 -6.89 13.50 -4.97
C GLN A 93 -7.39 14.71 -4.15
N SER A 94 -7.86 14.51 -2.93
CA SER A 94 -8.52 15.53 -2.13
C SER A 94 -7.64 16.07 -1.02
N GLU A 95 -7.37 17.35 -1.03
CA GLU A 95 -6.72 18.08 0.08
C GLU A 95 -7.71 18.45 1.21
N ASN A 96 -8.99 18.11 1.10
CA ASN A 96 -10.03 18.61 1.99
C ASN A 96 -10.25 17.72 3.22
N LEU A 97 -9.84 18.21 4.39
CA LEU A 97 -9.92 17.56 5.70
C LEU A 97 -11.36 17.43 6.27
N VAL A 98 -12.35 18.07 5.66
CA VAL A 98 -13.73 18.16 6.24
C VAL A 98 -14.41 16.79 6.37
N GLN A 99 -13.92 15.76 5.66
CA GLN A 99 -14.45 14.39 5.73
C GLN A 99 -13.49 13.38 6.38
N GLN A 100 -12.49 13.85 7.10
CA GLN A 100 -11.46 13.00 7.67
C GLN A 100 -12.02 11.87 8.56
N ALA A 101 -13.02 12.15 9.40
CA ALA A 101 -13.61 11.15 10.26
C ALA A 101 -14.39 10.06 9.48
N LEU A 102 -15.07 10.43 8.40
CA LEU A 102 -15.74 9.47 7.52
C LEU A 102 -14.73 8.64 6.72
N TYR A 103 -13.66 9.27 6.26
CA TYR A 103 -12.56 8.58 5.59
C TYR A 103 -11.88 7.55 6.50
N GLU A 104 -11.53 7.94 7.71
CA GLU A 104 -10.90 7.07 8.71
C GLU A 104 -11.78 5.86 9.03
N LYS A 105 -13.08 6.09 9.27
CA LYS A 105 -14.03 5.01 9.51
C LYS A 105 -14.12 4.05 8.32
N TRP A 106 -14.26 4.59 7.11
CA TRP A 106 -14.31 3.76 5.91
C TRP A 106 -13.01 2.97 5.69
N LEU A 107 -11.83 3.60 5.89
CA LEU A 107 -10.54 2.91 5.80
C LEU A 107 -10.49 1.72 6.75
N ALA A 108 -10.91 1.90 8.01
CA ALA A 108 -10.93 0.83 9.00
C ALA A 108 -11.85 -0.31 8.58
N ASP A 109 -13.10 0.00 8.22
CA ASP A 109 -14.09 -0.99 7.79
C ASP A 109 -13.64 -1.77 6.54
N ALA A 110 -13.02 -1.09 5.57
CA ALA A 110 -12.53 -1.72 4.33
C ALA A 110 -11.24 -2.52 4.56
N ALA A 111 -10.34 -2.07 5.42
CA ALA A 111 -9.14 -2.81 5.80
C ALA A 111 -9.48 -4.12 6.53
N GLU A 112 -10.50 -4.11 7.41
CA GLU A 112 -11.01 -5.31 8.08
C GLU A 112 -11.64 -6.32 7.09
N ARG A 113 -12.20 -5.85 5.99
CA ARG A 113 -12.68 -6.72 4.89
C ARG A 113 -11.54 -7.36 4.09
N GLY A 114 -10.28 -6.98 4.34
CA GLY A 114 -9.10 -7.58 3.73
C GLY A 114 -8.64 -6.95 2.42
N LEU A 115 -9.10 -5.74 2.08
CA LEU A 115 -8.65 -5.03 0.89
C LEU A 115 -7.20 -4.54 1.10
N VAL A 116 -6.26 -5.15 0.38
CA VAL A 116 -4.81 -4.96 0.58
C VAL A 116 -4.38 -3.52 0.38
N GLU A 117 -4.87 -2.86 -0.67
CA GLU A 117 -4.58 -1.47 -0.97
C GLU A 117 -5.09 -0.52 0.12
N VAL A 118 -6.26 -0.85 0.70
CA VAL A 118 -6.85 -0.07 1.79
C VAL A 118 -6.11 -0.31 3.11
N GLN A 119 -5.65 -1.54 3.37
CA GLN A 119 -4.80 -1.83 4.53
C GLN A 119 -3.50 -1.03 4.49
N ALA A 120 -2.84 -0.97 3.32
CA ALA A 120 -1.65 -0.15 3.12
C ALA A 120 -1.94 1.34 3.31
N GLU A 121 -3.07 1.82 2.77
CA GLU A 121 -3.49 3.21 2.89
C GLU A 121 -3.83 3.58 4.35
N LEU A 122 -4.51 2.70 5.09
CA LEU A 122 -4.79 2.93 6.51
C LEU A 122 -3.50 3.02 7.33
N GLY A 123 -2.54 2.12 7.08
CA GLY A 123 -1.23 2.19 7.71
C GLY A 123 -0.52 3.52 7.41
N ARG A 124 -0.48 3.93 6.16
CA ARG A 124 0.09 5.21 5.72
C ARG A 124 -0.63 6.41 6.35
N TYR A 125 -1.97 6.38 6.39
CA TYR A 125 -2.79 7.41 7.00
C TYR A 125 -2.47 7.58 8.49
N LEU A 126 -2.41 6.50 9.24
CA LEU A 126 -2.09 6.52 10.66
C LEU A 126 -0.68 7.12 10.92
N LEU A 127 0.31 6.79 10.09
CA LEU A 127 1.65 7.38 10.19
C LEU A 127 1.67 8.88 9.89
N ALA A 128 0.88 9.33 8.93
CA ALA A 128 0.90 10.73 8.47
C ALA A 128 0.12 11.69 9.39
N TRP A 129 -0.99 11.23 9.96
CA TRP A 129 -1.97 12.12 10.62
C TRP A 129 -2.15 11.86 12.12
N LYS A 130 -1.62 10.77 12.61
CA LYS A 130 -1.70 10.38 14.02
C LYS A 130 -0.29 10.32 14.61
N SER A 131 -0.14 10.76 15.84
CA SER A 131 1.17 10.89 16.46
C SER A 131 1.35 10.08 17.75
N SER A 132 0.29 9.39 18.21
CA SER A 132 0.41 8.55 19.42
C SER A 132 1.16 7.26 19.10
N SER A 133 1.82 6.70 20.10
CA SER A 133 2.48 5.39 20.00
C SER A 133 1.50 4.29 19.61
N GLN A 134 0.27 4.35 20.13
CA GLN A 134 -0.79 3.41 19.79
C GLN A 134 -1.17 3.48 18.30
N ASP A 135 -1.26 4.68 17.73
CA ASP A 135 -1.56 4.85 16.31
C ASP A 135 -0.41 4.32 15.43
N ARG A 136 0.85 4.50 15.86
CA ARG A 136 2.03 3.96 15.16
C ARG A 136 2.04 2.43 15.17
N ILE A 137 1.73 1.81 16.31
CA ILE A 137 1.60 0.35 16.42
C ILE A 137 0.47 -0.14 15.50
N GLY A 138 -0.67 0.54 15.50
CA GLY A 138 -1.77 0.25 14.57
C GLY A 138 -1.38 0.39 13.11
N ALA A 139 -0.61 1.43 12.78
CA ALA A 139 -0.07 1.63 11.43
C ALA A 139 0.84 0.48 11.00
N MET A 140 1.78 0.08 11.85
CA MET A 140 2.69 -1.03 11.56
C MET A 140 1.94 -2.36 11.41
N PHE A 141 0.91 -2.60 12.21
CA PHE A 141 0.04 -3.79 12.07
C PHE A 141 -0.61 -3.85 10.69
N TRP A 142 -1.21 -2.74 10.23
CA TRP A 142 -1.86 -2.69 8.93
C TRP A 142 -0.87 -2.76 7.77
N LEU A 143 0.27 -2.07 7.88
CA LEU A 143 1.35 -2.17 6.89
C LEU A 143 1.89 -3.59 6.81
N GLU A 144 2.12 -4.27 7.94
CA GLU A 144 2.59 -5.65 7.95
C GLU A 144 1.57 -6.60 7.32
N THR A 145 0.28 -6.39 7.60
CA THR A 145 -0.80 -7.17 7.01
C THR A 145 -0.83 -7.04 5.48
N ALA A 146 -0.71 -5.83 4.95
CA ALA A 146 -0.63 -5.58 3.51
C ALA A 146 0.69 -6.09 2.91
N ALA A 147 1.82 -5.90 3.61
CA ALA A 147 3.14 -6.33 3.17
C ALA A 147 3.26 -7.87 3.02
N LYS A 148 2.65 -8.62 3.94
CA LYS A 148 2.55 -10.10 3.86
C LYS A 148 1.74 -10.56 2.65
N GLN A 149 0.82 -9.75 2.16
CA GLN A 149 0.03 -10.00 0.95
C GLN A 149 0.72 -9.51 -0.33
N GLY A 150 1.96 -9.01 -0.23
CA GLY A 150 2.77 -8.61 -1.37
C GLY A 150 2.67 -7.13 -1.76
N HIS A 151 2.00 -6.28 -0.98
CA HIS A 151 1.91 -4.86 -1.29
C HIS A 151 3.26 -4.16 -1.13
N LEU A 152 3.86 -3.74 -2.25
CA LEU A 152 5.26 -3.28 -2.30
C LEU A 152 5.50 -1.99 -1.51
N GLU A 153 4.59 -1.02 -1.62
CA GLU A 153 4.70 0.24 -0.87
C GLU A 153 4.58 0.00 0.65
N ALA A 154 3.69 -0.93 1.07
CA ALA A 154 3.59 -1.29 2.48
C ALA A 154 4.86 -1.98 2.99
N GLN A 155 5.50 -2.84 2.18
CA GLN A 155 6.80 -3.44 2.51
C GLN A 155 7.87 -2.35 2.68
N TYR A 156 7.92 -1.37 1.80
CA TYR A 156 8.85 -0.26 1.86
C TYR A 156 8.61 0.60 3.12
N LEU A 157 7.37 1.05 3.33
CA LEU A 157 7.02 1.86 4.51
C LEU A 157 7.30 1.11 5.82
N LEU A 158 7.02 -0.18 5.87
CA LEU A 158 7.31 -1.01 7.04
C LEU A 158 8.82 -1.09 7.31
N SER A 159 9.65 -1.18 6.26
CA SER A 159 11.10 -1.15 6.42
C SER A 159 11.59 0.16 7.01
N GLU A 160 11.01 1.30 6.59
CA GLU A 160 11.33 2.61 7.15
C GLU A 160 10.95 2.71 8.63
N GLN A 161 9.81 2.14 9.02
CA GLN A 161 9.38 2.15 10.42
C GLN A 161 10.31 1.29 11.30
N TYR A 162 10.72 0.10 10.86
CA TYR A 162 11.68 -0.73 11.60
C TYR A 162 13.09 -0.12 11.69
N ARG A 163 13.46 0.79 10.78
CA ARG A 163 14.72 1.51 10.79
C ARG A 163 14.71 2.71 11.73
N SER A 164 13.55 3.30 11.97
CA SER A 164 13.39 4.51 12.77
C SER A 164 13.30 4.17 14.27
N ASP A 165 13.83 5.05 15.11
CA ASP A 165 13.71 4.97 16.58
C ASP A 165 12.34 5.51 17.07
N LEU A 166 11.29 5.40 16.26
CA LEU A 166 9.97 6.03 16.51
C LEU A 166 9.15 5.33 17.58
N VAL A 167 9.50 4.11 17.96
CA VAL A 167 8.97 3.45 19.16
C VAL A 167 10.05 3.53 20.22
N GLU A 168 10.01 4.58 21.04
CA GLU A 168 10.93 4.74 22.16
C GLU A 168 10.64 3.69 23.24
N GLU A 169 11.67 3.34 24.03
CA GLU A 169 11.52 2.39 25.14
C GLU A 169 10.47 2.88 26.16
N SER A 170 10.30 4.20 26.29
CA SER A 170 9.25 4.84 27.09
C SER A 170 7.82 4.60 26.55
N ASP A 171 7.67 4.39 25.26
CA ASP A 171 6.38 4.08 24.61
C ASP A 171 5.94 2.64 24.91
N LEU A 172 6.89 1.73 25.15
CA LEU A 172 6.62 0.34 25.52
C LEU A 172 5.93 0.25 26.87
N ASP A 173 6.30 1.12 27.83
CA ASP A 173 5.69 1.20 29.15
C ASP A 173 4.27 1.81 29.09
N ALA A 174 4.03 2.76 28.19
CA ALA A 174 2.75 3.42 28.02
C ALA A 174 1.67 2.51 27.40
N VAL A 175 2.07 1.51 26.62
CA VAL A 175 1.17 0.54 25.93
C VAL A 175 0.94 -0.73 26.77
N GLY A 176 1.39 -0.75 28.03
CA GLY A 176 1.12 -1.85 28.96
C GLY A 176 2.00 -3.08 28.82
N GLY A 177 3.20 -2.93 28.22
CA GLY A 177 4.15 -4.03 28.10
C GLY A 177 3.72 -5.14 27.15
N ASP A 178 2.79 -4.85 26.25
CA ASP A 178 2.27 -5.84 25.32
C ASP A 178 3.36 -6.34 24.35
N ASP A 179 3.37 -7.65 24.10
CA ASP A 179 4.22 -8.32 23.11
C ASP A 179 4.18 -7.64 21.72
N LEU A 180 3.11 -6.91 21.42
CA LEU A 180 2.91 -6.20 20.16
C LEU A 180 3.83 -4.99 20.02
N ALA A 181 4.03 -4.19 21.08
CA ALA A 181 4.95 -3.05 21.04
C ALA A 181 6.40 -3.51 20.84
N LEU A 182 6.80 -4.56 21.55
CA LEU A 182 8.12 -5.19 21.38
C LEU A 182 8.30 -5.79 19.97
N HIS A 183 7.23 -6.32 19.36
CA HIS A 183 7.25 -6.84 18.00
C HIS A 183 7.61 -5.76 16.98
N TYR A 184 7.19 -4.52 17.20
CA TYR A 184 7.42 -3.37 16.30
C TYR A 184 8.54 -2.44 16.76
N ALA A 185 9.35 -2.82 17.75
CA ALA A 185 10.56 -2.10 18.10
C ALA A 185 11.56 -2.08 16.93
N ARG A 186 12.50 -1.13 16.97
CA ARG A 186 13.57 -1.01 15.97
C ARG A 186 14.25 -2.36 15.72
N ASP A 187 14.29 -2.76 14.47
CA ASP A 187 14.89 -4.01 14.03
C ASP A 187 15.49 -3.86 12.62
N ASN A 188 16.79 -3.62 12.58
CA ASN A 188 17.51 -3.47 11.32
C ASN A 188 17.45 -4.72 10.42
N ALA A 189 17.32 -5.91 11.00
CA ALA A 189 17.22 -7.14 10.21
C ALA A 189 15.85 -7.24 9.53
N LYS A 190 14.77 -6.94 10.27
CA LYS A 190 13.41 -6.84 9.66
C LYS A 190 13.35 -5.72 8.64
N ALA A 191 13.94 -4.54 8.93
CA ALA A 191 14.01 -3.43 7.99
C ALA A 191 14.65 -3.86 6.67
N ALA A 192 15.83 -4.51 6.73
CA ALA A 192 16.52 -5.00 5.55
C ALA A 192 15.71 -6.04 4.77
N GLN A 193 15.05 -6.97 5.47
CA GLN A 193 14.22 -8.01 4.84
C GLN A 193 13.03 -7.41 4.05
N TRP A 194 12.31 -6.47 4.68
CA TRP A 194 11.16 -5.83 4.02
C TRP A 194 11.58 -4.92 2.87
N LEU A 195 12.66 -4.14 3.06
CA LEU A 195 13.23 -3.32 1.99
C LEU A 195 13.63 -4.17 0.79
N CYS A 196 14.26 -5.30 1.05
CA CYS A 196 14.69 -6.21 0.01
C CYS A 196 13.52 -6.81 -0.77
N LYS A 197 12.44 -7.23 -0.08
CA LYS A 197 11.22 -7.73 -0.74
C LYS A 197 10.60 -6.67 -1.65
N ALA A 198 10.48 -5.43 -1.18
CA ALA A 198 9.95 -4.33 -1.97
C ALA A 198 10.83 -4.03 -3.21
N ALA A 199 12.16 -4.04 -3.04
CA ALA A 199 13.11 -3.80 -4.11
C ALA A 199 13.10 -4.92 -5.16
N GLN A 200 13.03 -6.19 -4.73
CA GLN A 200 12.87 -7.36 -5.61
C GLN A 200 11.52 -7.33 -6.35
N GLY A 201 10.48 -6.83 -5.71
CA GLY A 201 9.17 -6.62 -6.33
C GLY A 201 9.15 -5.52 -7.39
N GLY A 202 10.23 -4.74 -7.52
CA GLY A 202 10.39 -3.73 -8.56
C GLY A 202 9.98 -2.32 -8.15
N LEU A 203 9.74 -2.04 -6.86
CA LEU A 203 9.43 -0.69 -6.40
C LEU A 203 10.66 0.22 -6.54
N PRO A 204 10.64 1.28 -7.40
CA PRO A 204 11.82 2.10 -7.68
C PRO A 204 12.41 2.76 -6.43
N GLN A 205 11.55 3.26 -5.54
CA GLN A 205 11.95 3.87 -4.27
C GLN A 205 12.68 2.88 -3.35
N ALA A 206 12.18 1.63 -3.28
CA ALA A 206 12.82 0.60 -2.48
C ALA A 206 14.14 0.13 -3.06
N GLN A 207 14.27 0.07 -4.39
CA GLN A 207 15.53 -0.25 -5.09
C GLN A 207 16.58 0.82 -4.80
N TYR A 208 16.21 2.10 -4.88
CA TYR A 208 17.08 3.22 -4.56
C TYR A 208 17.49 3.21 -3.07
N ALA A 209 16.54 3.06 -2.15
CA ALA A 209 16.81 2.98 -0.72
C ALA A 209 17.71 1.80 -0.34
N LEU A 210 17.57 0.66 -1.03
CA LEU A 210 18.45 -0.50 -0.83
C LEU A 210 19.87 -0.23 -1.36
N ALA A 211 20.00 0.48 -2.48
CA ALA A 211 21.29 0.94 -2.97
C ALA A 211 21.98 1.87 -1.95
N GLU A 212 21.27 2.84 -1.41
CA GLU A 212 21.80 3.71 -0.34
C GLU A 212 22.18 2.90 0.91
N ALA A 213 21.37 1.93 1.31
CA ALA A 213 21.67 1.06 2.45
C ALA A 213 23.02 0.32 2.27
N TYR A 214 23.30 -0.19 1.06
CA TYR A 214 24.61 -0.78 0.74
C TYR A 214 25.74 0.24 0.64
N SER A 215 25.46 1.48 0.23
CA SER A 215 26.46 2.56 0.16
C SER A 215 26.96 2.97 1.54
N PHE A 216 26.05 3.03 2.53
CA PHE A 216 26.35 3.52 3.88
C PHE A 216 26.57 2.42 4.92
N GLY A 217 26.17 1.19 4.64
CA GLY A 217 26.32 0.07 5.55
C GLY A 217 25.41 0.15 6.80
N HIS A 218 24.22 0.75 6.71
CA HIS A 218 23.37 1.01 7.88
C HIS A 218 22.59 -0.23 8.33
N ILE A 219 21.75 -0.80 7.45
CA ILE A 219 20.91 -1.97 7.74
C ILE A 219 21.39 -3.23 7.02
N VAL A 220 22.32 -3.06 6.09
CA VAL A 220 23.01 -4.10 5.35
C VAL A 220 24.51 -3.83 5.41
N PRO A 221 25.40 -4.83 5.27
CA PRO A 221 26.84 -4.59 5.16
C PRO A 221 27.17 -3.68 3.98
N LEU A 222 28.18 -2.80 4.14
CA LEU A 222 28.66 -1.93 3.08
C LEU A 222 29.14 -2.78 1.91
N ASP A 223 28.59 -2.52 0.71
CA ASP A 223 28.91 -3.22 -0.52
C ASP A 223 28.67 -2.30 -1.74
N GLN A 224 29.75 -1.78 -2.30
CA GLN A 224 29.68 -0.83 -3.42
C GLN A 224 29.23 -1.48 -4.74
N ASP A 225 29.47 -2.79 -4.90
CA ASP A 225 29.01 -3.51 -6.09
C ASP A 225 27.49 -3.69 -6.04
N GLN A 226 26.95 -4.07 -4.88
CA GLN A 226 25.50 -4.14 -4.68
C GLN A 226 24.85 -2.76 -4.75
N ASN A 227 25.45 -1.71 -4.17
CA ASN A 227 24.96 -0.34 -4.32
C ASN A 227 24.75 0.00 -5.80
N ARG A 228 25.78 -0.20 -6.62
CA ARG A 228 25.70 0.11 -8.06
C ARG A 228 24.64 -0.69 -8.79
N LEU A 229 24.56 -1.99 -8.54
CA LEU A 229 23.57 -2.88 -9.17
C LEU A 229 22.13 -2.47 -8.85
N TRP A 230 21.88 -2.09 -7.59
CA TRP A 230 20.55 -1.61 -7.19
C TRP A 230 20.25 -0.20 -7.71
N LEU A 231 21.26 0.70 -7.82
CA LEU A 231 21.09 1.98 -8.49
C LEU A 231 20.73 1.82 -9.98
N GLU A 232 21.41 0.91 -10.68
CA GLU A 232 21.09 0.61 -12.09
C GLU A 232 19.66 0.09 -12.25
N LYS A 233 19.19 -0.78 -11.32
CA LYS A 233 17.81 -1.25 -11.31
C LYS A 233 16.81 -0.12 -11.00
N ALA A 234 17.08 0.71 -10.01
CA ALA A 234 16.22 1.84 -9.66
C ALA A 234 16.08 2.84 -10.82
N ALA A 235 17.19 3.17 -11.50
CA ALA A 235 17.19 4.03 -12.68
C ALA A 235 16.39 3.40 -13.84
N ALA A 236 16.59 2.10 -14.11
CA ALA A 236 15.82 1.37 -15.12
C ALA A 236 14.31 1.31 -14.78
N SER A 237 13.97 1.35 -13.50
CA SER A 237 12.58 1.42 -13.02
C SER A 237 12.03 2.85 -12.95
N GLY A 238 12.83 3.86 -13.38
CA GLY A 238 12.40 5.26 -13.49
C GLY A 238 12.61 6.11 -12.23
N HIS A 239 13.47 5.71 -11.29
CA HIS A 239 13.80 6.55 -10.13
C HIS A 239 14.69 7.73 -10.55
N PRO A 240 14.26 8.99 -10.35
CA PRO A 240 14.98 10.16 -10.87
C PRO A 240 16.37 10.34 -10.24
N ASP A 241 16.47 10.19 -8.90
CA ASP A 241 17.74 10.40 -8.19
C ASP A 241 18.75 9.30 -8.52
N ALA A 242 18.29 8.06 -8.75
CA ALA A 242 19.16 6.98 -9.18
C ALA A 242 19.76 7.27 -10.56
N THR A 243 18.96 7.82 -11.48
CA THR A 243 19.44 8.23 -12.81
C THR A 243 20.45 9.37 -12.69
N ALA A 244 20.13 10.41 -11.91
CA ALA A 244 21.05 11.54 -11.70
C ALA A 244 22.39 11.11 -11.06
N GLN A 245 22.31 10.21 -10.06
CA GLN A 245 23.52 9.73 -9.38
C GLN A 245 24.41 8.86 -10.29
N LEU A 246 23.81 8.06 -11.17
CA LEU A 246 24.57 7.28 -12.17
C LEU A 246 25.19 8.18 -13.23
N ASP A 247 24.54 9.27 -13.62
CA ASP A 247 25.06 10.23 -14.59
C ASP A 247 26.24 11.04 -14.01
N ASP A 248 26.14 11.45 -12.74
CA ASP A 248 27.23 12.14 -12.02
C ASP A 248 28.49 11.24 -11.84
N HIS A 249 28.28 9.94 -11.67
CA HIS A 249 29.32 8.93 -11.56
C HIS A 249 29.65 8.24 -12.90
N ALA A 250 29.18 8.81 -14.03
CA ALA A 250 29.44 8.25 -15.35
C ALA A 250 30.93 8.24 -15.61
N GLU A 251 31.57 7.07 -15.44
CA GLU A 251 32.96 6.87 -15.82
C GLU A 251 33.16 7.22 -17.30
N PRO A 252 34.27 7.89 -17.67
CA PRO A 252 34.60 8.15 -19.06
C PRO A 252 34.49 6.88 -19.90
N TRP A 253 34.03 7.00 -21.14
CA TRP A 253 33.78 5.87 -22.04
C TRP A 253 34.93 4.86 -22.16
N TYR A 254 36.19 5.34 -22.06
CA TYR A 254 37.39 4.51 -22.13
C TYR A 254 37.59 3.64 -20.87
N VAL A 255 37.18 4.10 -19.70
CA VAL A 255 37.18 3.30 -18.46
C VAL A 255 36.06 2.26 -18.49
N ARG A 256 34.89 2.59 -19.09
CA ARG A 256 33.81 1.64 -19.35
C ARG A 256 34.25 0.48 -20.25
N ALA A 257 35.05 0.76 -21.28
CA ALA A 257 35.52 -0.24 -22.23
C ALA A 257 36.48 -1.26 -21.57
N GLU A 258 37.37 -0.84 -20.69
CA GLU A 258 38.27 -1.73 -19.93
C GLU A 258 37.56 -2.58 -18.90
N ASN A 259 36.58 -2.00 -18.23
CA ASN A 259 35.79 -2.70 -17.19
C ASN A 259 34.70 -3.62 -17.76
N TRP A 260 34.28 -3.45 -19.03
CA TRP A 260 33.24 -4.26 -19.65
C TRP A 260 33.61 -5.75 -19.69
N ALA A 261 34.83 -6.10 -20.06
CA ALA A 261 35.30 -7.48 -20.17
C ALA A 261 35.39 -8.15 -18.78
N THR A 262 35.79 -7.41 -17.75
CA THR A 262 35.89 -7.90 -16.37
C THR A 262 34.51 -8.06 -15.73
N ARG A 263 33.58 -7.15 -16.01
CA ARG A 263 32.19 -7.19 -15.55
C ARG A 263 31.34 -8.27 -16.24
N ALA A 264 31.63 -8.60 -17.48
CA ALA A 264 30.95 -9.69 -18.20
C ALA A 264 31.30 -11.08 -17.62
N LEU A 265 32.45 -11.19 -16.92
CA LEU A 265 32.86 -12.42 -16.22
C LEU A 265 32.32 -12.52 -14.79
N ILE A 266 32.06 -11.38 -14.12
CA ILE A 266 31.45 -11.31 -12.80
C ILE A 266 30.00 -10.90 -13.03
N ARG A 267 29.12 -11.87 -13.30
CA ARG A 267 27.68 -11.66 -13.19
C ARG A 267 27.30 -11.60 -11.71
N ALA A 268 27.69 -10.50 -11.05
CA ALA A 268 27.11 -10.17 -9.77
C ALA A 268 25.62 -9.86 -10.00
N GLU A 269 24.74 -10.69 -9.49
CA GLU A 269 23.32 -10.40 -9.48
C GLU A 269 23.02 -9.50 -8.28
N ALA A 270 22.12 -8.53 -8.46
CA ALA A 270 21.62 -7.74 -7.36
C ALA A 270 21.00 -8.69 -6.33
N SER A 271 21.61 -8.77 -5.17
CA SER A 271 21.25 -9.71 -4.12
C SER A 271 20.68 -9.00 -2.90
N CYS A 272 19.96 -9.75 -2.13
CA CYS A 272 19.48 -9.36 -0.83
C CYS A 272 20.36 -9.95 0.26
N PRO A 273 20.51 -9.29 1.41
CA PRO A 273 21.20 -9.88 2.54
C PRO A 273 20.54 -11.22 2.89
N GLU A 274 21.34 -12.26 3.06
CA GLU A 274 20.81 -13.52 3.57
C GLU A 274 20.13 -13.24 4.91
N ALA A 275 18.88 -13.68 5.05
CA ALA A 275 18.18 -13.58 6.32
C ALA A 275 19.07 -14.24 7.37
N ALA A 276 19.48 -13.49 8.40
CA ALA A 276 20.17 -14.07 9.53
C ALA A 276 19.33 -15.27 9.99
N SER A 277 19.86 -16.46 9.78
CA SER A 277 19.19 -17.73 10.00
C SER A 277 18.77 -17.84 11.46
N GLY A 278 17.53 -17.47 11.76
CA GLY A 278 16.99 -17.47 13.14
C GLY A 278 15.55 -17.05 13.30
N VAL A 279 14.87 -16.60 12.25
CA VAL A 279 13.44 -16.31 12.36
C VAL A 279 12.71 -17.16 11.32
N THR A 280 12.27 -18.33 11.73
CA THR A 280 11.23 -19.11 11.02
C THR A 280 9.92 -18.32 11.00
N PRO A 281 9.14 -18.41 9.90
CA PRO A 281 7.92 -17.65 9.69
C PRO A 281 6.83 -17.92 10.72
#